data_c4be0f9a7abb00839a318dfb210a0f36
#
_entry.id   c4be0f9a7abb00839a318dfb210a0f36
#
_cell.length_a   1.000
_cell.length_b   1.000
_cell.length_c   1.000
_cell.angle_alpha   90.00
_cell.angle_beta   90.00
_cell.angle_gamma   90.00
#
_symmetry.space_group_name_H-M   'P 1'
#
loop_
_entity.id
_entity.type
_entity.pdbx_description
1 polymer ?
#
loop_
_entity_poly.entity_id
_entity_poly.type
_entity_poly.pdbx_seq_one_letter_code
_entity_poly.pdbx_strand_id
1 'polypeptide(L)'
;MKPLPKSLWASTATPPASYPPLSGHITADCVVVGGGFTGLSTALHLAERGVRTVLLESNEPGWGASGRNGGQVIPGLKLDPSEMRAKYGDDLGRRLTRTVGGTADLVFDLIKRHAIDCEANRGGWIQGAPGPKGMAEARNRAEEWSAEGADVAILDRDEVRARVGGGDYVGAYLHRGGGTVNPLSFLRGLARAAATAGAQIHGDSRAVSLERSGQSWKVSTSGGSVTASHAVLCTNGYTDNLLPGLAETVIPVLSSVVATEPLSDNLRSVILPGREGVSETRRMLNWFSIDGKGRLVFGGRANQQETENPQAFSPVLARLKSMMPILGEPRIQFRWAGYVAITTDHVPHLNELAPNLYAGLGYNGRGVAMSTMMGKLLAERVAGARAEDIPFPTTSIERIPFHGWRATGIALAIGWKRLQDRLNP
;
A
#
# COMPACT_ATOMS: atom_id res chain seq x y z
N MET A 1 -16.61 1.42 -17.01
CA MET A 1 -16.17 1.15 -15.61
C MET A 1 -16.22 -0.35 -15.29
N LYS A 2 -15.16 -0.92 -14.69
CA LYS A 2 -15.18 -2.29 -14.17
C LYS A 2 -15.67 -2.28 -12.72
N PRO A 3 -16.51 -3.25 -12.29
CA PRO A 3 -16.97 -3.32 -10.91
C PRO A 3 -15.81 -3.62 -9.94
N LEU A 4 -15.99 -3.26 -8.68
CA LEU A 4 -15.12 -3.71 -7.60
C LEU A 4 -15.15 -5.24 -7.47
N PRO A 5 -14.08 -5.90 -7.03
CA PRO A 5 -14.14 -7.32 -6.70
C PRO A 5 -15.13 -7.55 -5.55
N LYS A 6 -15.70 -8.75 -5.48
CA LYS A 6 -16.57 -9.20 -4.37
C LYS A 6 -15.75 -9.40 -3.08
N SER A 7 -15.17 -8.33 -2.57
CA SER A 7 -14.30 -8.32 -1.40
C SER A 7 -15.05 -7.92 -0.13
N LEU A 8 -14.46 -8.21 1.02
CA LEU A 8 -14.92 -7.67 2.30
C LEU A 8 -15.04 -6.15 2.24
N TRP A 9 -14.02 -5.48 1.69
CA TRP A 9 -13.98 -4.02 1.65
C TRP A 9 -15.07 -3.43 0.76
N ALA A 10 -15.36 -4.02 -0.40
CA ALA A 10 -16.45 -3.58 -1.26
C ALA A 10 -17.83 -3.71 -0.56
N SER A 11 -17.97 -4.69 0.35
CA SER A 11 -19.22 -4.96 1.07
C SER A 11 -19.39 -4.14 2.35
N THR A 12 -18.31 -3.60 2.91
CA THR A 12 -18.34 -2.95 4.24
C THR A 12 -17.89 -1.50 4.23
N ALA A 13 -17.27 -1.03 3.14
CA ALA A 13 -16.80 0.35 3.05
C ALA A 13 -17.95 1.36 3.07
N THR A 14 -17.66 2.56 3.57
CA THR A 14 -18.55 3.71 3.45
C THR A 14 -19.02 3.91 2.00
N PRO A 15 -20.24 4.38 1.74
CA PRO A 15 -20.77 4.55 0.38
C PRO A 15 -19.83 5.41 -0.50
N PRO A 16 -19.69 5.08 -1.81
CA PRO A 16 -18.92 5.92 -2.73
C PRO A 16 -19.62 7.26 -2.97
N ALA A 17 -18.83 8.31 -3.17
CA ALA A 17 -19.33 9.54 -3.77
C ALA A 17 -19.36 9.39 -5.30
N SER A 18 -20.18 10.20 -5.97
CA SER A 18 -20.25 10.23 -7.43
C SER A 18 -19.12 11.09 -7.98
N TYR A 19 -18.34 10.51 -8.87
CA TYR A 19 -17.29 11.19 -9.62
C TYR A 19 -17.54 11.00 -11.12
N PRO A 20 -18.19 11.98 -11.79
CA PRO A 20 -18.61 11.81 -13.19
C PRO A 20 -17.40 11.64 -14.12
N PRO A 21 -17.55 10.93 -15.23
CA PRO A 21 -16.52 10.85 -16.25
C PRO A 21 -16.12 12.24 -16.77
N LEU A 22 -14.84 12.38 -17.16
CA LEU A 22 -14.35 13.58 -17.81
C LEU A 22 -15.10 13.80 -19.11
N SER A 23 -15.61 15.01 -19.30
CA SER A 23 -16.24 15.46 -20.55
C SER A 23 -15.64 16.79 -20.99
N GLY A 24 -15.30 16.87 -22.29
CA GLY A 24 -14.73 18.08 -22.88
C GLY A 24 -13.28 18.31 -22.52
N HIS A 25 -12.87 19.60 -22.54
CA HIS A 25 -11.50 19.99 -22.27
C HIS A 25 -11.41 20.82 -20.97
N ILE A 26 -10.49 20.44 -20.09
CA ILE A 26 -10.20 21.16 -18.84
C ILE A 26 -8.75 21.66 -18.85
N THR A 27 -8.53 22.89 -18.34
CA THR A 27 -7.19 23.41 -18.04
C THR A 27 -7.01 23.47 -16.53
N ALA A 28 -5.89 22.91 -16.05
CA ALA A 28 -5.54 22.82 -14.64
C ALA A 28 -4.06 23.22 -14.41
N ASP A 29 -3.65 23.26 -13.15
CA ASP A 29 -2.24 23.44 -12.80
C ASP A 29 -1.55 22.08 -12.70
N CYS A 30 -2.29 21.05 -12.23
CA CYS A 30 -1.80 19.68 -12.15
C CYS A 30 -2.87 18.68 -12.58
N VAL A 31 -2.48 17.67 -13.38
CA VAL A 31 -3.28 16.48 -13.67
C VAL A 31 -2.66 15.26 -12.98
N VAL A 32 -3.47 14.52 -12.22
CA VAL A 32 -3.09 13.29 -11.52
C VAL A 32 -3.75 12.10 -12.18
N VAL A 33 -3.00 11.08 -12.55
CA VAL A 33 -3.51 9.85 -13.16
C VAL A 33 -3.44 8.69 -12.16
N GLY A 34 -4.62 8.19 -11.78
CA GLY A 34 -4.81 7.10 -10.82
C GLY A 34 -5.41 7.56 -9.50
N GLY A 35 -6.62 7.04 -9.17
CA GLY A 35 -7.39 7.34 -7.97
C GLY A 35 -7.11 6.38 -6.81
N GLY A 36 -5.85 5.95 -6.62
CA GLY A 36 -5.38 5.23 -5.45
C GLY A 36 -4.93 6.17 -4.31
N PHE A 37 -4.36 5.61 -3.24
CA PHE A 37 -3.85 6.41 -2.10
C PHE A 37 -2.87 7.49 -2.53
N THR A 38 -1.90 7.17 -3.39
CA THR A 38 -0.91 8.14 -3.87
C THR A 38 -1.59 9.30 -4.58
N GLY A 39 -2.44 9.00 -5.58
CA GLY A 39 -3.08 10.06 -6.37
C GLY A 39 -4.03 10.91 -5.57
N LEU A 40 -4.86 10.31 -4.70
CA LEU A 40 -5.79 11.06 -3.85
C LEU A 40 -5.06 11.89 -2.79
N SER A 41 -3.99 11.36 -2.21
CA SER A 41 -3.13 12.13 -1.30
C SER A 41 -2.44 13.28 -2.03
N THR A 42 -1.95 13.07 -3.26
CA THR A 42 -1.40 14.14 -4.10
C THR A 42 -2.46 15.22 -4.36
N ALA A 43 -3.64 14.80 -4.81
CA ALA A 43 -4.73 15.74 -5.13
C ALA A 43 -5.20 16.53 -3.89
N LEU A 44 -5.32 15.88 -2.73
CA LEU A 44 -5.68 16.53 -1.47
C LEU A 44 -4.65 17.60 -1.08
N HIS A 45 -3.37 17.23 -1.00
CA HIS A 45 -2.33 18.16 -0.54
C HIS A 45 -2.07 19.31 -1.55
N LEU A 46 -2.35 19.11 -2.84
CA LEU A 46 -2.31 20.18 -3.83
C LEU A 46 -3.52 21.12 -3.69
N ALA A 47 -4.72 20.56 -3.57
CA ALA A 47 -5.94 21.36 -3.42
C ALA A 47 -5.93 22.19 -2.13
N GLU A 48 -5.43 21.63 -1.01
CA GLU A 48 -5.22 22.37 0.25
C GLU A 48 -4.25 23.56 0.11
N ARG A 49 -3.40 23.55 -0.93
CA ARG A 49 -2.50 24.66 -1.29
C ARG A 49 -3.06 25.60 -2.36
N GLY A 50 -4.32 25.40 -2.76
CA GLY A 50 -4.97 26.20 -3.80
C GLY A 50 -4.52 25.87 -5.23
N VAL A 51 -3.81 24.77 -5.46
CA VAL A 51 -3.41 24.32 -6.79
C VAL A 51 -4.61 23.66 -7.49
N ARG A 52 -5.01 24.17 -8.65
CA ARG A 52 -6.13 23.61 -9.44
C ARG A 52 -5.74 22.22 -9.93
N THR A 53 -6.31 21.19 -9.32
CA THR A 53 -5.94 19.81 -9.54
C THR A 53 -7.10 19.02 -10.13
N VAL A 54 -6.82 18.27 -11.22
CA VAL A 54 -7.74 17.31 -11.84
C VAL A 54 -7.19 15.93 -11.67
N LEU A 55 -7.97 14.99 -11.12
CA LEU A 55 -7.62 13.58 -10.97
C LEU A 55 -8.45 12.73 -11.92
N LEU A 56 -7.78 11.88 -12.69
CA LEU A 56 -8.38 10.91 -13.63
C LEU A 56 -8.20 9.49 -13.10
N GLU A 57 -9.31 8.79 -12.91
CA GLU A 57 -9.33 7.37 -12.51
C GLU A 57 -10.05 6.53 -13.57
N SER A 58 -9.48 5.40 -13.94
CA SER A 58 -10.02 4.55 -15.01
C SER A 58 -11.31 3.83 -14.63
N ASN A 59 -11.58 3.68 -13.35
CA ASN A 59 -12.80 3.07 -12.81
C ASN A 59 -13.40 3.98 -11.73
N GLU A 60 -13.74 3.43 -10.56
CA GLU A 60 -14.03 4.26 -9.37
C GLU A 60 -12.75 4.44 -8.54
N PRO A 61 -12.58 5.57 -7.82
CA PRO A 61 -11.49 5.73 -6.89
C PRO A 61 -11.40 4.54 -5.91
N GLY A 62 -10.21 3.89 -5.86
CA GLY A 62 -9.99 2.71 -5.04
C GLY A 62 -10.22 1.37 -5.71
N TRP A 63 -10.58 1.32 -6.97
CA TRP A 63 -10.75 0.07 -7.70
C TRP A 63 -9.48 -0.80 -7.71
N GLY A 64 -8.31 -0.18 -7.76
CA GLY A 64 -7.01 -0.86 -7.79
C GLY A 64 -6.55 -1.40 -6.43
N ALA A 65 -5.23 -1.52 -6.24
CA ALA A 65 -4.61 -2.09 -5.04
C ALA A 65 -5.04 -1.39 -3.73
N SER A 66 -5.34 -0.10 -3.80
CA SER A 66 -5.70 0.69 -2.61
C SER A 66 -7.02 0.25 -1.96
N GLY A 67 -7.98 -0.27 -2.72
CA GLY A 67 -9.22 -0.83 -2.18
C GLY A 67 -9.19 -2.35 -1.97
N ARG A 68 -8.04 -3.01 -2.18
CA ARG A 68 -7.91 -4.48 -2.12
C ARG A 68 -6.89 -4.99 -1.11
N ASN A 69 -6.08 -4.11 -0.52
CA ASN A 69 -5.01 -4.46 0.40
C ASN A 69 -5.54 -4.92 1.78
N GLY A 70 -4.63 -5.31 2.67
CA GLY A 70 -4.97 -5.82 3.99
C GLY A 70 -5.34 -4.78 5.04
N GLY A 71 -5.38 -3.50 4.68
CA GLY A 71 -5.72 -2.42 5.61
C GLY A 71 -4.66 -2.14 6.68
N GLN A 72 -3.48 -2.75 6.62
CA GLN A 72 -2.43 -2.53 7.60
C GLN A 72 -1.70 -1.21 7.35
N VAL A 73 -1.65 -0.36 8.37
CA VAL A 73 -0.90 0.89 8.40
C VAL A 73 0.46 0.60 9.04
N ILE A 74 1.47 0.38 8.20
CA ILE A 74 2.81 -0.06 8.63
C ILE A 74 3.79 1.11 8.49
N PRO A 75 4.40 1.61 9.58
CA PRO A 75 5.43 2.63 9.51
C PRO A 75 6.73 2.11 8.86
N GLY A 76 7.51 3.02 8.30
CA GLY A 76 8.83 2.73 7.76
C GLY A 76 8.83 2.04 6.40
N LEU A 77 10.03 1.71 5.95
CA LEU A 77 10.32 0.90 4.75
C LEU A 77 10.72 -0.53 5.14
N LYS A 78 11.07 -1.34 4.15
CA LYS A 78 11.74 -2.62 4.39
C LYS A 78 13.19 -2.44 4.84
N LEU A 79 13.82 -1.35 4.46
CA LEU A 79 15.14 -0.95 4.95
C LEU A 79 15.04 -0.38 6.36
N ASP A 80 15.98 -0.74 7.20
CA ASP A 80 16.15 -0.16 8.53
C ASP A 80 16.99 1.14 8.48
N PRO A 81 17.00 1.98 9.51
CA PRO A 81 17.67 3.29 9.50
C PRO A 81 19.15 3.26 9.07
N SER A 82 19.93 2.27 9.52
CA SER A 82 21.32 2.12 9.11
C SER A 82 21.50 1.82 7.63
N GLU A 83 20.63 0.96 7.07
CA GLU A 83 20.64 0.62 5.64
C GLU A 83 20.26 1.83 4.78
N MET A 84 19.30 2.66 5.24
CA MET A 84 18.95 3.90 4.56
C MET A 84 20.12 4.89 4.53
N ARG A 85 20.85 5.06 5.66
CA ARG A 85 22.07 5.88 5.71
C ARG A 85 23.17 5.33 4.83
N ALA A 86 23.40 4.03 4.86
CA ALA A 86 24.40 3.38 4.01
C ALA A 86 24.13 3.55 2.51
N LYS A 87 22.84 3.47 2.12
CA LYS A 87 22.42 3.56 0.70
C LYS A 87 22.40 4.99 0.17
N TYR A 88 21.97 5.98 0.95
CA TYR A 88 21.68 7.34 0.50
C TYR A 88 22.57 8.42 1.11
N GLY A 89 23.57 8.03 1.90
CA GLY A 89 24.41 8.96 2.67
C GLY A 89 23.70 9.47 3.92
N ASP A 90 24.48 10.12 4.77
CA ASP A 90 24.06 10.44 6.14
C ASP A 90 22.93 11.48 6.19
N ASP A 91 22.98 12.53 5.36
CA ASP A 91 21.96 13.59 5.36
C ASP A 91 20.63 13.08 4.80
N LEU A 92 20.62 12.60 3.56
CA LEU A 92 19.36 12.11 2.95
C LEU A 92 18.84 10.87 3.69
N GLY A 93 19.72 9.97 4.15
CA GLY A 93 19.35 8.80 4.93
C GLY A 93 18.61 9.15 6.22
N ARG A 94 19.09 10.16 6.98
CA ARG A 94 18.40 10.64 8.19
C ARG A 94 17.06 11.32 7.88
N ARG A 95 17.00 12.17 6.85
CA ARG A 95 15.74 12.80 6.42
C ARG A 95 14.72 11.77 5.96
N LEU A 96 15.17 10.77 5.19
CA LEU A 96 14.36 9.64 4.76
C LEU A 96 13.83 8.84 5.96
N THR A 97 14.70 8.48 6.92
CA THR A 97 14.30 7.75 8.14
C THR A 97 13.16 8.45 8.89
N ARG A 98 13.29 9.75 9.14
CA ARG A 98 12.22 10.54 9.80
C ARG A 98 10.94 10.54 8.99
N THR A 99 11.04 10.74 7.67
CA THR A 99 9.87 10.78 6.78
C THR A 99 9.13 9.47 6.77
N VAL A 100 9.83 8.34 6.61
CA VAL A 100 9.18 7.04 6.54
C VAL A 100 8.72 6.55 7.92
N GLY A 101 9.39 6.95 8.99
CA GLY A 101 8.93 6.74 10.38
C GLY A 101 7.57 7.40 10.64
N GLY A 102 7.36 8.62 10.15
CA GLY A 102 6.11 9.38 10.30
C GLY A 102 4.98 8.99 9.34
N THR A 103 5.13 7.94 8.52
CA THR A 103 4.12 7.59 7.50
C THR A 103 2.78 7.15 8.10
N ALA A 104 2.79 6.42 9.21
CA ALA A 104 1.56 6.02 9.90
C ALA A 104 0.88 7.20 10.59
N ASP A 105 1.66 8.10 11.19
CA ASP A 105 1.13 9.33 11.79
C ASP A 105 0.37 10.14 10.76
N LEU A 106 0.92 10.33 9.56
CA LEU A 106 0.22 11.02 8.47
C LEU A 106 -1.14 10.39 8.15
N VAL A 107 -1.23 9.06 8.11
CA VAL A 107 -2.51 8.37 7.86
C VAL A 107 -3.53 8.68 8.96
N PHE A 108 -3.16 8.49 10.22
CA PHE A 108 -4.06 8.71 11.35
C PHE A 108 -4.41 10.20 11.54
N ASP A 109 -3.49 11.11 11.23
CA ASP A 109 -3.74 12.56 11.23
C ASP A 109 -4.73 12.96 10.14
N LEU A 110 -4.61 12.41 8.92
CA LEU A 110 -5.58 12.63 7.86
C LEU A 110 -6.97 12.10 8.24
N ILE A 111 -7.03 10.90 8.83
CA ILE A 111 -8.28 10.32 9.33
C ILE A 111 -8.94 11.26 10.34
N LYS A 112 -8.18 11.75 11.30
CA LYS A 112 -8.67 12.67 12.33
C LYS A 112 -9.08 14.03 11.74
N ARG A 113 -8.21 14.65 10.93
CA ARG A 113 -8.40 16.00 10.38
C ARG A 113 -9.62 16.08 9.45
N HIS A 114 -9.85 15.02 8.66
CA HIS A 114 -10.97 14.98 7.71
C HIS A 114 -12.14 14.12 8.18
N ALA A 115 -12.16 13.73 9.46
CA ALA A 115 -13.22 12.90 10.06
C ALA A 115 -13.56 11.67 9.20
N ILE A 116 -12.53 10.92 8.75
CA ILE A 116 -12.72 9.77 7.86
C ILE A 116 -13.19 8.56 8.66
N ASP A 117 -14.42 8.12 8.39
CA ASP A 117 -14.95 6.87 8.95
C ASP A 117 -14.41 5.66 8.17
N CYS A 118 -13.41 4.98 8.73
CA CYS A 118 -12.72 3.86 8.10
C CYS A 118 -12.33 2.74 9.10
N GLU A 119 -13.07 2.57 10.19
CA GLU A 119 -12.80 1.55 11.20
C GLU A 119 -11.35 1.59 11.73
N ALA A 120 -10.75 2.78 11.78
CA ALA A 120 -9.35 2.96 12.15
C ALA A 120 -9.06 2.42 13.55
N ASN A 121 -8.01 1.59 13.67
CA ASN A 121 -7.51 1.10 14.95
C ASN A 121 -5.99 1.31 15.01
N ARG A 122 -5.52 2.13 15.91
CA ARG A 122 -4.09 2.38 16.15
C ARG A 122 -3.57 1.47 17.26
N GLY A 123 -3.88 0.17 17.19
CA GLY A 123 -3.48 -0.86 18.16
C GLY A 123 -2.04 -1.34 18.01
N GLY A 124 -1.35 -0.93 16.95
CA GLY A 124 0.02 -1.35 16.64
C GLY A 124 0.11 -2.29 15.44
N TRP A 125 1.35 -2.56 15.07
CA TRP A 125 1.73 -3.55 14.06
C TRP A 125 2.79 -4.49 14.61
N ILE A 126 2.54 -5.80 14.49
CA ILE A 126 3.40 -6.87 14.97
C ILE A 126 4.09 -7.55 13.78
N GLN A 127 5.40 -7.74 13.85
CA GLN A 127 6.15 -8.57 12.93
C GLN A 127 6.61 -9.83 13.66
N GLY A 128 5.90 -10.94 13.45
CA GLY A 128 6.18 -12.22 14.08
C GLY A 128 7.45 -12.87 13.53
N ALA A 129 8.32 -13.33 14.41
CA ALA A 129 9.55 -14.04 14.10
C ALA A 129 9.34 -15.55 14.29
N PRO A 130 9.35 -16.36 13.21
CA PRO A 130 9.10 -17.81 13.32
C PRO A 130 10.33 -18.61 13.78
N GLY A 131 11.51 -17.98 13.83
CA GLY A 131 12.75 -18.65 14.22
C GLY A 131 13.83 -17.68 14.69
N PRO A 132 15.00 -18.19 15.12
CA PRO A 132 16.07 -17.38 15.70
C PRO A 132 16.59 -16.26 14.77
N LYS A 133 16.66 -16.53 13.47
CA LYS A 133 17.11 -15.53 12.47
C LYS A 133 16.14 -14.35 12.41
N GLY A 134 14.83 -14.62 12.25
CA GLY A 134 13.81 -13.59 12.24
C GLY A 134 13.77 -12.80 13.56
N MET A 135 14.07 -13.48 14.68
CA MET A 135 14.17 -12.81 15.97
C MET A 135 15.39 -11.89 16.09
N ALA A 136 16.52 -12.28 15.51
CA ALA A 136 17.69 -11.39 15.44
C ALA A 136 17.40 -10.13 14.59
N GLU A 137 16.76 -10.31 13.42
CA GLU A 137 16.31 -9.19 12.58
C GLU A 137 15.32 -8.28 13.33
N ALA A 138 14.37 -8.86 14.09
CA ALA A 138 13.41 -8.11 14.89
C ALA A 138 14.10 -7.27 15.99
N ARG A 139 15.11 -7.82 16.68
CA ARG A 139 15.88 -7.11 17.72
C ARG A 139 16.68 -5.95 17.14
N ASN A 140 17.39 -6.18 16.05
CA ASN A 140 18.15 -5.13 15.36
C ASN A 140 17.23 -3.99 14.92
N ARG A 141 16.09 -4.33 14.32
CA ARG A 141 15.07 -3.35 13.92
C ARG A 141 14.54 -2.54 15.10
N ALA A 142 14.25 -3.20 16.24
CA ALA A 142 13.76 -2.53 17.43
C ALA A 142 14.81 -1.55 18.00
N GLU A 143 16.06 -1.95 18.04
CA GLU A 143 17.15 -1.11 18.51
C GLU A 143 17.31 0.14 17.64
N GLU A 144 17.39 -0.04 16.31
CA GLU A 144 17.56 1.07 15.38
C GLU A 144 16.38 2.05 15.39
N TRP A 145 15.14 1.54 15.34
CA TRP A 145 13.95 2.41 15.36
C TRP A 145 13.71 3.06 16.72
N SER A 146 14.06 2.39 17.83
CA SER A 146 14.06 3.01 19.16
C SER A 146 15.05 4.17 19.26
N ALA A 147 16.22 4.03 18.66
CA ALA A 147 17.23 5.10 18.60
C ALA A 147 16.74 6.32 17.78
N GLU A 148 15.85 6.12 16.82
CA GLU A 148 15.17 7.19 16.07
C GLU A 148 13.91 7.73 16.78
N GLY A 149 13.62 7.27 18.00
CA GLY A 149 12.50 7.74 18.83
C GLY A 149 11.16 7.06 18.55
N ALA A 150 11.12 5.97 17.79
CA ALA A 150 9.89 5.23 17.56
C ALA A 150 9.46 4.44 18.81
N ASP A 151 8.15 4.40 19.06
CA ASP A 151 7.56 3.57 20.13
C ASP A 151 7.46 2.12 19.69
N VAL A 152 8.51 1.36 19.99
CA VAL A 152 8.68 -0.03 19.57
C VAL A 152 9.02 -0.93 20.76
N ALA A 153 8.76 -2.23 20.62
CA ALA A 153 9.11 -3.24 21.62
C ALA A 153 9.47 -4.57 20.98
N ILE A 154 10.24 -5.35 21.70
CA ILE A 154 10.42 -6.79 21.46
C ILE A 154 9.45 -7.54 22.36
N LEU A 155 8.69 -8.44 21.74
CA LEU A 155 7.81 -9.37 22.44
C LEU A 155 8.50 -10.72 22.52
N ASP A 156 8.45 -11.36 23.69
CA ASP A 156 8.86 -12.75 23.85
C ASP A 156 7.77 -13.72 23.31
N ARG A 157 8.01 -15.02 23.44
CA ARG A 157 7.10 -16.07 22.96
C ARG A 157 5.72 -15.99 23.60
N ASP A 158 5.65 -15.76 24.90
CA ASP A 158 4.38 -15.75 25.62
C ASP A 158 3.60 -14.45 25.36
N GLU A 159 4.29 -13.34 25.29
CA GLU A 159 3.72 -12.04 24.92
C GLU A 159 3.14 -12.04 23.50
N VAL A 160 3.88 -12.56 22.50
CA VAL A 160 3.35 -12.61 21.13
C VAL A 160 2.20 -13.60 21.02
N ARG A 161 2.25 -14.73 21.75
CA ARG A 161 1.15 -15.70 21.79
C ARG A 161 -0.13 -15.09 22.37
N ALA A 162 -0.01 -14.35 23.47
CA ALA A 162 -1.14 -13.66 24.11
C ALA A 162 -1.78 -12.59 23.22
N ARG A 163 -0.97 -11.89 22.40
CA ARG A 163 -1.48 -10.82 21.50
C ARG A 163 -2.02 -11.35 20.19
N VAL A 164 -1.42 -12.40 19.64
CA VAL A 164 -1.72 -12.89 18.28
C VAL A 164 -2.71 -14.05 18.29
N GLY A 165 -2.65 -14.90 19.29
CA GLY A 165 -3.52 -16.08 19.43
C GLY A 165 -3.25 -17.19 18.39
N GLY A 166 -2.17 -17.09 17.63
CA GLY A 166 -1.79 -18.04 16.59
C GLY A 166 -0.41 -17.78 16.03
N GLY A 167 -0.01 -18.62 15.07
CA GLY A 167 1.35 -18.62 14.54
C GLY A 167 2.34 -19.32 15.49
N ASP A 168 3.42 -19.84 14.92
CA ASP A 168 4.51 -20.44 15.69
C ASP A 168 5.67 -19.45 15.73
N TYR A 169 5.55 -18.42 16.59
CA TYR A 169 6.53 -17.36 16.74
C TYR A 169 7.38 -17.59 18.00
N VAL A 170 8.70 -17.41 17.87
CA VAL A 170 9.63 -17.42 18.99
C VAL A 170 9.72 -16.05 19.69
N GLY A 171 9.15 -15.03 19.07
CA GLY A 171 9.02 -13.65 19.53
C GLY A 171 8.56 -12.76 18.39
N ALA A 172 8.53 -11.45 18.62
CA ALA A 172 8.12 -10.49 17.59
C ALA A 172 8.71 -9.08 17.84
N TYR A 173 8.70 -8.28 16.78
CA TYR A 173 8.81 -6.83 16.85
C TYR A 173 7.42 -6.22 16.88
N LEU A 174 7.17 -5.30 17.79
CA LEU A 174 5.95 -4.50 17.88
C LEU A 174 6.27 -3.04 17.60
N HIS A 175 5.55 -2.40 16.68
CA HIS A 175 5.56 -0.95 16.47
C HIS A 175 4.20 -0.36 16.86
N ARG A 176 4.13 0.37 17.98
CA ARG A 176 2.86 0.88 18.51
C ARG A 176 2.24 2.00 17.69
N GLY A 177 3.05 2.73 16.90
CA GLY A 177 2.56 3.72 15.93
C GLY A 177 1.78 3.15 14.75
N GLY A 178 1.88 1.84 14.50
CA GLY A 178 1.14 1.17 13.44
C GLY A 178 -0.33 0.92 13.76
N GLY A 179 -1.04 0.25 12.84
CA GLY A 179 -2.45 -0.10 13.07
C GLY A 179 -3.15 -0.67 11.84
N THR A 180 -4.48 -0.58 11.85
CA THR A 180 -5.34 -1.09 10.77
C THR A 180 -6.45 -0.11 10.41
N VAL A 181 -6.94 -0.19 9.17
CA VAL A 181 -8.07 0.57 8.64
C VAL A 181 -8.90 -0.31 7.70
N ASN A 182 -10.15 0.03 7.46
CA ASN A 182 -10.85 -0.38 6.25
C ASN A 182 -10.27 0.43 5.09
N PRO A 183 -9.47 -0.18 4.20
CA PRO A 183 -8.67 0.58 3.23
C PRO A 183 -9.52 1.28 2.17
N LEU A 184 -10.67 0.70 1.79
CA LEU A 184 -11.56 1.33 0.82
C LEU A 184 -12.34 2.49 1.44
N SER A 185 -12.75 2.39 2.71
CA SER A 185 -13.34 3.51 3.44
C SER A 185 -12.36 4.67 3.64
N PHE A 186 -11.11 4.37 4.01
CA PHE A 186 -10.05 5.38 4.11
C PHE A 186 -9.84 6.09 2.78
N LEU A 187 -9.74 5.33 1.69
CA LEU A 187 -9.58 5.89 0.36
C LEU A 187 -10.76 6.78 -0.06
N ARG A 188 -12.00 6.31 0.16
CA ARG A 188 -13.20 7.10 -0.16
C ARG A 188 -13.28 8.38 0.69
N GLY A 189 -12.79 8.31 1.93
CA GLY A 189 -12.60 9.48 2.79
C GLY A 189 -11.60 10.48 2.21
N LEU A 190 -10.43 10.00 1.75
CA LEU A 190 -9.44 10.86 1.07
C LEU A 190 -10.00 11.50 -0.19
N ALA A 191 -10.78 10.75 -0.99
CA ALA A 191 -11.41 11.29 -2.20
C ALA A 191 -12.41 12.40 -1.87
N ARG A 192 -13.25 12.22 -0.83
CA ARG A 192 -14.14 13.28 -0.34
C ARG A 192 -13.36 14.49 0.15
N ALA A 193 -12.31 14.27 0.94
CA ALA A 193 -11.47 15.36 1.46
C ALA A 193 -10.83 16.17 0.31
N ALA A 194 -10.26 15.48 -0.70
CA ALA A 194 -9.67 16.12 -1.87
C ALA A 194 -10.71 16.94 -2.66
N ALA A 195 -11.90 16.39 -2.90
CA ALA A 195 -12.99 17.07 -3.58
C ALA A 195 -13.49 18.30 -2.78
N THR A 196 -13.62 18.16 -1.46
CA THR A 196 -14.01 19.29 -0.57
C THR A 196 -12.95 20.39 -0.57
N ALA A 197 -11.66 20.03 -0.69
CA ALA A 197 -10.56 21.00 -0.81
C ALA A 197 -10.47 21.65 -2.22
N GLY A 198 -11.29 21.20 -3.20
CA GLY A 198 -11.38 21.81 -4.54
C GLY A 198 -10.75 20.97 -5.66
N ALA A 199 -10.25 19.76 -5.39
CA ALA A 199 -9.80 18.89 -6.47
C ALA A 199 -10.98 18.35 -7.30
N GLN A 200 -10.86 18.39 -8.63
CA GLN A 200 -11.83 17.78 -9.53
C GLN A 200 -11.46 16.32 -9.76
N ILE A 201 -12.34 15.39 -9.37
CA ILE A 201 -12.11 13.96 -9.51
C ILE A 201 -13.04 13.41 -10.58
N HIS A 202 -12.48 12.68 -11.55
CA HIS A 202 -13.23 12.02 -12.61
C HIS A 202 -12.98 10.51 -12.58
N GLY A 203 -14.03 9.75 -12.21
CA GLY A 203 -14.08 8.30 -12.37
C GLY A 203 -14.38 7.92 -13.81
N ASP A 204 -14.28 6.64 -14.16
CA ASP A 204 -14.49 6.12 -15.52
C ASP A 204 -13.79 6.94 -16.63
N SER A 205 -12.62 7.46 -16.29
CA SER A 205 -11.85 8.43 -17.10
C SER A 205 -10.43 7.91 -17.32
N ARG A 206 -10.31 6.77 -18.00
CA ARG A 206 -9.00 6.16 -18.30
C ARG A 206 -8.18 7.09 -19.18
N ALA A 207 -6.99 7.46 -18.70
CA ALA A 207 -5.98 8.14 -19.50
C ALA A 207 -5.48 7.21 -20.62
N VAL A 208 -5.59 7.65 -21.87
CA VAL A 208 -5.22 6.87 -23.07
C VAL A 208 -4.03 7.47 -23.80
N SER A 209 -3.74 8.75 -23.63
CA SER A 209 -2.50 9.38 -24.08
C SER A 209 -1.99 10.40 -23.09
N LEU A 210 -0.67 10.58 -23.09
CA LEU A 210 0.07 11.59 -22.35
C LEU A 210 1.08 12.23 -23.30
N GLU A 211 0.88 13.49 -23.60
CA GLU A 211 1.65 14.20 -24.63
C GLU A 211 2.16 15.54 -24.11
N ARG A 212 3.35 15.95 -24.56
CA ARG A 212 3.86 17.29 -24.31
C ARG A 212 3.09 18.30 -25.17
N SER A 213 2.61 19.38 -24.55
CA SER A 213 1.90 20.48 -25.20
C SER A 213 2.56 21.81 -24.82
N GLY A 214 3.57 22.23 -25.55
CA GLY A 214 4.41 23.38 -25.19
C GLY A 214 5.13 23.16 -23.86
N GLN A 215 4.88 24.01 -22.86
CA GLN A 215 5.40 23.87 -21.50
C GLN A 215 4.51 22.98 -20.60
N SER A 216 3.34 22.55 -21.10
CA SER A 216 2.34 21.78 -20.36
C SER A 216 2.30 20.32 -20.80
N TRP A 217 1.53 19.52 -20.08
CA TRP A 217 1.18 18.14 -20.38
C TRP A 217 -0.31 18.04 -20.72
N LYS A 218 -0.63 17.31 -21.80
CA LYS A 218 -2.00 16.98 -22.16
C LYS A 218 -2.23 15.51 -21.91
N VAL A 219 -3.24 15.21 -21.06
CA VAL A 219 -3.72 13.84 -20.81
C VAL A 219 -5.09 13.70 -21.44
N SER A 220 -5.27 12.72 -22.32
CA SER A 220 -6.53 12.48 -23.02
C SER A 220 -7.22 11.21 -22.47
N THR A 221 -8.55 11.26 -22.45
CA THR A 221 -9.46 10.13 -22.18
C THR A 221 -10.38 9.93 -23.37
N SER A 222 -11.26 8.92 -23.34
CA SER A 222 -12.29 8.76 -24.38
C SER A 222 -13.36 9.86 -24.39
N GLY A 223 -13.55 10.57 -23.26
CA GLY A 223 -14.58 11.60 -23.11
C GLY A 223 -14.06 13.02 -23.17
N GLY A 224 -12.74 13.24 -23.08
CA GLY A 224 -12.16 14.58 -23.04
C GLY A 224 -10.67 14.59 -22.81
N SER A 225 -10.13 15.77 -22.44
CA SER A 225 -8.70 15.92 -22.13
C SER A 225 -8.46 16.96 -21.05
N VAL A 226 -7.34 16.83 -20.35
CA VAL A 226 -6.83 17.81 -19.37
C VAL A 226 -5.48 18.30 -19.87
N THR A 227 -5.32 19.63 -19.97
CA THR A 227 -4.01 20.27 -20.17
C THR A 227 -3.57 20.93 -18.88
N ALA A 228 -2.40 20.57 -18.37
CA ALA A 228 -1.90 21.06 -17.09
C ALA A 228 -0.39 21.31 -17.15
N SER A 229 0.08 22.28 -16.33
CA SER A 229 1.51 22.57 -16.21
C SER A 229 2.32 21.38 -15.69
N HIS A 230 1.69 20.56 -14.82
CA HIS A 230 2.29 19.38 -14.22
C HIS A 230 1.42 18.14 -14.44
N ALA A 231 2.06 16.98 -14.55
CA ALA A 231 1.37 15.67 -14.57
C ALA A 231 2.02 14.71 -13.57
N VAL A 232 1.19 13.94 -12.87
CA VAL A 232 1.64 12.96 -11.86
C VAL A 232 1.01 11.61 -12.12
N LEU A 233 1.84 10.56 -12.29
CA LEU A 233 1.41 9.20 -12.56
C LEU A 233 1.42 8.38 -11.26
N CYS A 234 0.25 7.92 -10.82
CA CYS A 234 0.04 7.20 -9.56
C CYS A 234 -0.60 5.82 -9.77
N THR A 235 -0.23 5.14 -10.85
CA THR A 235 -0.86 3.90 -11.33
C THR A 235 -0.29 2.63 -10.69
N ASN A 236 0.89 2.68 -10.07
CA ASN A 236 1.54 1.62 -9.30
C ASN A 236 1.50 0.25 -10.00
N GLY A 237 0.94 -0.79 -9.36
CA GLY A 237 0.86 -2.17 -9.89
C GLY A 237 -0.10 -2.34 -11.07
N TYR A 238 -0.84 -1.31 -11.44
CA TYR A 238 -1.76 -1.26 -12.59
C TYR A 238 -1.23 -0.35 -13.72
N THR A 239 0.04 0.05 -13.64
CA THR A 239 0.71 0.82 -14.71
C THR A 239 0.68 0.06 -16.02
N ASP A 240 0.22 0.73 -17.07
CA ASP A 240 0.16 0.24 -18.45
C ASP A 240 1.13 1.00 -19.36
N ASN A 241 0.83 1.05 -20.64
CA ASN A 241 1.67 1.68 -21.66
C ASN A 241 1.41 3.19 -21.84
N LEU A 242 0.72 3.86 -20.91
CA LEU A 242 0.49 5.32 -20.98
C LEU A 242 1.82 6.09 -21.10
N LEU A 243 2.83 5.67 -20.35
CA LEU A 243 4.21 6.14 -20.51
C LEU A 243 5.13 4.94 -20.78
N PRO A 244 5.78 4.88 -21.95
CA PRO A 244 6.66 3.77 -22.29
C PRO A 244 7.79 3.57 -21.27
N GLY A 245 7.96 2.33 -20.82
CA GLY A 245 9.00 1.93 -19.88
C GLY A 245 8.62 2.05 -18.41
N LEU A 246 7.59 2.80 -18.04
CA LEU A 246 7.20 2.94 -16.62
C LEU A 246 6.68 1.62 -16.02
N ALA A 247 5.89 0.86 -16.77
CA ALA A 247 5.40 -0.45 -16.33
C ALA A 247 6.54 -1.47 -16.08
N GLU A 248 7.67 -1.26 -16.71
CA GLU A 248 8.84 -2.14 -16.62
C GLU A 248 9.71 -1.87 -15.38
N THR A 249 9.40 -0.84 -14.60
CA THR A 249 10.14 -0.49 -13.36
C THR A 249 9.65 -1.25 -12.14
N VAL A 250 8.50 -1.92 -12.23
CA VAL A 250 7.89 -2.67 -11.13
C VAL A 250 7.44 -4.06 -11.57
N ILE A 251 7.48 -5.00 -10.65
CA ILE A 251 6.94 -6.36 -10.84
C ILE A 251 5.61 -6.45 -10.10
N PRO A 252 4.47 -6.48 -10.80
CA PRO A 252 3.17 -6.70 -10.17
C PRO A 252 3.05 -8.16 -9.73
N VAL A 253 2.89 -8.36 -8.42
CA VAL A 253 2.73 -9.69 -7.80
C VAL A 253 1.37 -9.77 -7.14
N LEU A 254 0.61 -10.82 -7.43
CA LEU A 254 -0.71 -11.00 -6.86
C LEU A 254 -0.63 -11.46 -5.41
N SER A 255 -1.39 -10.80 -4.51
CA SER A 255 -1.66 -11.21 -3.14
C SER A 255 -3.11 -11.66 -3.05
N SER A 256 -3.32 -12.88 -2.54
CA SER A 256 -4.65 -13.46 -2.34
C SER A 256 -5.07 -13.28 -0.89
N VAL A 257 -6.35 -12.94 -0.70
CA VAL A 257 -6.91 -12.60 0.61
C VAL A 257 -8.20 -13.38 0.84
N VAL A 258 -8.37 -13.85 2.06
CA VAL A 258 -9.62 -14.43 2.54
C VAL A 258 -10.09 -13.71 3.80
N ALA A 259 -11.40 -13.64 4.00
CA ALA A 259 -11.96 -13.17 5.25
C ALA A 259 -13.02 -14.16 5.75
N THR A 260 -12.96 -14.46 7.04
CA THR A 260 -13.93 -15.34 7.71
C THR A 260 -15.28 -14.68 7.88
N GLU A 261 -16.30 -15.42 8.27
CA GLU A 261 -17.44 -14.88 9.01
C GLU A 261 -16.94 -14.21 10.32
N PRO A 262 -17.74 -13.34 10.97
CA PRO A 262 -17.36 -12.81 12.28
C PRO A 262 -17.03 -13.92 13.26
N LEU A 263 -15.87 -13.83 13.91
CA LEU A 263 -15.46 -14.76 14.95
C LEU A 263 -16.36 -14.62 16.18
N SER A 264 -16.55 -15.72 16.92
CA SER A 264 -17.21 -15.66 18.22
C SER A 264 -16.43 -14.80 19.23
N ASP A 265 -17.09 -14.33 20.27
CA ASP A 265 -16.44 -13.52 21.31
C ASP A 265 -15.28 -14.25 21.97
N ASN A 266 -15.41 -15.56 22.19
CA ASN A 266 -14.34 -16.40 22.74
C ASN A 266 -13.11 -16.44 21.80
N LEU A 267 -13.31 -16.53 20.49
CA LEU A 267 -12.19 -16.49 19.54
C LEU A 267 -11.58 -15.09 19.44
N ARG A 268 -12.40 -14.02 19.49
CA ARG A 268 -11.91 -12.63 19.46
C ARG A 268 -11.13 -12.24 20.74
N SER A 269 -11.43 -12.86 21.86
CA SER A 269 -10.67 -12.62 23.11
C SER A 269 -9.28 -13.27 23.07
N VAL A 270 -9.03 -14.21 22.14
CA VAL A 270 -7.76 -14.91 21.99
C VAL A 270 -7.01 -14.48 20.73
N ILE A 271 -7.71 -14.34 19.59
CA ILE A 271 -7.11 -13.97 18.33
C ILE A 271 -7.16 -12.45 18.18
N LEU A 272 -5.99 -11.82 18.23
CA LEU A 272 -5.80 -10.37 18.09
C LEU A 272 -6.77 -9.53 18.96
N PRO A 273 -6.80 -9.73 20.28
CA PRO A 273 -7.69 -8.95 21.14
C PRO A 273 -7.46 -7.44 21.07
N GLY A 274 -6.22 -7.00 20.76
CA GLY A 274 -5.87 -5.60 20.52
C GLY A 274 -6.09 -5.13 19.07
N ARG A 275 -6.52 -6.05 18.18
CA ARG A 275 -6.76 -5.78 16.75
C ARG A 275 -5.54 -5.21 16.02
N GLU A 276 -4.33 -5.60 16.43
CA GLU A 276 -3.10 -5.25 15.74
C GLU A 276 -3.08 -5.81 14.31
N GLY A 277 -2.36 -5.14 13.41
CA GLY A 277 -1.96 -5.74 12.15
C GLY A 277 -0.77 -6.68 12.38
N VAL A 278 -0.79 -7.87 11.78
CA VAL A 278 0.32 -8.83 11.91
C VAL A 278 0.89 -9.18 10.55
N SER A 279 2.21 -9.26 10.45
CA SER A 279 2.94 -9.89 9.36
C SER A 279 4.12 -10.70 9.88
N GLU A 280 4.81 -11.44 9.02
CA GLU A 280 5.92 -12.31 9.40
C GLU A 280 7.26 -11.80 8.84
N THR A 281 8.38 -12.22 9.46
CA THR A 281 9.74 -12.03 8.91
C THR A 281 10.06 -13.00 7.77
N ARG A 282 9.25 -14.02 7.51
CA ARG A 282 9.43 -14.95 6.38
C ARG A 282 9.46 -14.22 5.03
N ARG A 283 10.26 -14.75 4.10
CA ARG A 283 10.31 -14.27 2.71
C ARG A 283 8.98 -14.43 1.99
N MET A 284 8.30 -15.57 2.24
CA MET A 284 6.93 -15.84 1.79
C MET A 284 5.94 -15.54 2.93
N LEU A 285 5.92 -14.27 3.33
CA LEU A 285 5.14 -13.82 4.48
C LEU A 285 3.63 -13.98 4.27
N ASN A 286 2.97 -14.28 5.38
CA ASN A 286 1.55 -14.07 5.53
C ASN A 286 1.31 -12.82 6.40
N TRP A 287 0.13 -12.26 6.25
CA TRP A 287 -0.30 -11.14 7.04
C TRP A 287 -1.78 -11.30 7.40
N PHE A 288 -2.19 -10.78 8.54
CA PHE A 288 -3.55 -10.89 8.99
C PHE A 288 -3.91 -9.77 9.98
N SER A 289 -5.21 -9.56 10.14
CA SER A 289 -5.81 -8.58 11.06
C SER A 289 -7.26 -8.94 11.32
N ILE A 290 -7.92 -8.23 12.24
CA ILE A 290 -9.36 -8.34 12.48
C ILE A 290 -10.03 -7.02 12.07
N ASP A 291 -11.13 -7.10 11.28
CA ASP A 291 -11.93 -5.96 10.89
C ASP A 291 -12.81 -5.44 12.05
N GLY A 292 -13.51 -4.33 11.84
CA GLY A 292 -14.41 -3.72 12.83
C GLY A 292 -15.56 -4.61 13.29
N LYS A 293 -15.91 -5.64 12.51
CA LYS A 293 -16.99 -6.59 12.82
C LYS A 293 -16.47 -7.93 13.35
N GLY A 294 -15.17 -8.06 13.63
CA GLY A 294 -14.58 -9.27 14.20
C GLY A 294 -14.29 -10.37 13.17
N ARG A 295 -14.17 -10.06 11.88
CA ARG A 295 -13.73 -11.02 10.87
C ARG A 295 -12.22 -11.09 10.82
N LEU A 296 -11.67 -12.29 10.77
CA LEU A 296 -10.25 -12.47 10.50
C LEU A 296 -9.98 -12.31 9.01
N VAL A 297 -9.19 -11.32 8.66
CA VAL A 297 -8.68 -11.06 7.31
C VAL A 297 -7.27 -11.65 7.22
N PHE A 298 -7.06 -12.59 6.30
CA PHE A 298 -5.79 -13.29 6.16
C PHE A 298 -5.32 -13.25 4.71
N GLY A 299 -4.08 -12.86 4.49
CA GLY A 299 -3.50 -12.73 3.17
C GLY A 299 -2.14 -13.38 3.02
N GLY A 300 -1.85 -13.77 1.81
CA GLY A 300 -0.60 -14.39 1.42
C GLY A 300 -0.52 -14.56 -0.09
N ARG A 301 0.52 -15.25 -0.54
CA ARG A 301 0.68 -15.58 -1.96
C ARG A 301 0.03 -16.93 -2.27
N ALA A 302 -0.89 -16.94 -3.24
CA ALA A 302 -1.49 -18.17 -3.76
C ALA A 302 -1.29 -18.29 -5.27
N ASN A 303 -1.92 -17.43 -6.06
CA ASN A 303 -1.99 -17.52 -7.52
C ASN A 303 -1.24 -16.39 -8.21
N GLN A 304 -1.04 -16.57 -9.53
CA GLN A 304 -0.43 -15.55 -10.40
C GLN A 304 -1.47 -14.75 -11.19
N GLN A 305 -2.74 -15.16 -11.17
CA GLN A 305 -3.84 -14.50 -11.90
C GLN A 305 -5.03 -14.25 -10.97
N GLU A 306 -5.71 -13.13 -11.19
CA GLU A 306 -6.98 -12.84 -10.54
C GLU A 306 -8.04 -13.86 -10.99
N THR A 307 -8.78 -14.42 -10.03
CA THR A 307 -9.81 -15.41 -10.29
C THR A 307 -10.88 -15.38 -9.20
N GLU A 308 -12.10 -15.69 -9.56
CA GLU A 308 -13.20 -15.93 -8.62
C GLU A 308 -13.29 -17.41 -8.17
N ASN A 309 -12.47 -18.31 -8.75
CA ASN A 309 -12.47 -19.73 -8.38
C ASN A 309 -12.04 -19.93 -6.93
N PRO A 310 -12.89 -20.46 -6.03
CA PRO A 310 -12.57 -20.68 -4.62
C PRO A 310 -11.36 -21.60 -4.41
N GLN A 311 -11.12 -22.61 -5.26
CA GLN A 311 -9.99 -23.53 -5.15
C GLN A 311 -8.65 -22.82 -5.30
N ALA A 312 -8.62 -21.71 -6.01
CA ALA A 312 -7.42 -20.89 -6.15
C ALA A 312 -6.90 -20.31 -4.83
N PHE A 313 -7.76 -20.23 -3.81
CA PHE A 313 -7.41 -19.74 -2.48
C PHE A 313 -7.01 -20.85 -1.50
N SER A 314 -7.03 -22.12 -1.92
CA SER A 314 -6.68 -23.24 -1.06
C SER A 314 -5.30 -23.15 -0.40
N PRO A 315 -4.22 -22.63 -1.04
CA PRO A 315 -2.93 -22.49 -0.37
C PRO A 315 -2.97 -21.48 0.80
N VAL A 316 -3.74 -20.37 0.65
CA VAL A 316 -3.91 -19.36 1.72
C VAL A 316 -4.73 -19.97 2.86
N LEU A 317 -5.78 -20.72 2.55
CA LEU A 317 -6.62 -21.39 3.55
C LEU A 317 -5.86 -22.47 4.32
N ALA A 318 -5.06 -23.29 3.63
CA ALA A 318 -4.21 -24.28 4.28
C ALA A 318 -3.22 -23.61 5.25
N ARG A 319 -2.65 -22.45 4.85
CA ARG A 319 -1.75 -21.70 5.71
C ARG A 319 -2.49 -21.09 6.91
N LEU A 320 -3.68 -20.52 6.70
CA LEU A 320 -4.52 -19.99 7.78
C LEU A 320 -4.80 -21.08 8.83
N LYS A 321 -5.26 -22.26 8.41
CA LYS A 321 -5.53 -23.39 9.32
C LYS A 321 -4.28 -23.84 10.08
N SER A 322 -3.15 -23.91 9.40
CA SER A 322 -1.86 -24.29 10.03
C SER A 322 -1.41 -23.26 11.07
N MET A 323 -1.64 -21.97 10.83
CA MET A 323 -1.23 -20.89 11.74
C MET A 323 -2.20 -20.69 12.90
N MET A 324 -3.48 -20.99 12.69
CA MET A 324 -4.55 -20.77 13.68
C MET A 324 -5.41 -22.03 13.87
N PRO A 325 -4.86 -23.11 14.44
CA PRO A 325 -5.58 -24.38 14.63
C PRO A 325 -6.86 -24.21 15.47
N ILE A 326 -6.88 -23.23 16.37
CA ILE A 326 -8.04 -22.90 17.22
C ILE A 326 -9.31 -22.56 16.42
N LEU A 327 -9.17 -22.15 15.15
CA LEU A 327 -10.31 -21.85 14.27
C LEU A 327 -11.04 -23.11 13.78
N GLY A 328 -10.41 -24.31 13.88
CA GLY A 328 -10.93 -25.54 13.29
C GLY A 328 -11.16 -25.41 11.78
N GLU A 329 -12.43 -25.49 11.35
CA GLU A 329 -12.84 -25.26 9.97
C GLU A 329 -13.48 -23.89 9.82
N PRO A 330 -12.68 -22.83 9.54
CA PRO A 330 -13.20 -21.47 9.45
C PRO A 330 -14.15 -21.30 8.26
N ARG A 331 -15.31 -20.73 8.48
CA ARG A 331 -16.22 -20.34 7.39
C ARG A 331 -15.70 -19.08 6.71
N ILE A 332 -15.42 -19.18 5.40
CA ILE A 332 -14.87 -18.08 4.61
C ILE A 332 -15.99 -17.35 3.88
N GLN A 333 -16.22 -16.11 4.28
CA GLN A 333 -17.26 -15.26 3.70
C GLN A 333 -16.79 -14.55 2.42
N PHE A 334 -15.53 -14.10 2.37
CA PHE A 334 -14.99 -13.33 1.25
C PHE A 334 -13.65 -13.89 0.75
N ARG A 335 -13.44 -13.77 -0.57
CA ARG A 335 -12.18 -14.10 -1.26
C ARG A 335 -11.92 -13.06 -2.33
N TRP A 336 -10.72 -12.50 -2.35
CA TRP A 336 -10.30 -11.55 -3.38
C TRP A 336 -8.80 -11.52 -3.54
N ALA A 337 -8.34 -10.78 -4.54
CA ALA A 337 -6.92 -10.58 -4.77
C ALA A 337 -6.63 -9.14 -5.21
N GLY A 338 -5.36 -8.75 -5.09
CA GLY A 338 -4.87 -7.45 -5.55
C GLY A 338 -3.38 -7.48 -5.83
N TYR A 339 -2.94 -6.63 -6.75
CA TYR A 339 -1.52 -6.54 -7.10
C TYR A 339 -0.73 -5.73 -6.07
N VAL A 340 0.44 -6.25 -5.73
CA VAL A 340 1.50 -5.55 -5.00
C VAL A 340 2.62 -5.27 -6.00
N ALA A 341 2.98 -4.01 -6.19
CA ALA A 341 4.12 -3.64 -7.02
C ALA A 341 5.43 -3.78 -6.23
N ILE A 342 6.33 -4.60 -6.73
CA ILE A 342 7.65 -4.87 -6.15
C ILE A 342 8.70 -4.20 -7.02
N THR A 343 9.63 -3.46 -6.42
CA THR A 343 10.86 -2.95 -7.02
C THR A 343 12.03 -3.89 -6.75
N THR A 344 13.05 -3.85 -7.56
CA THR A 344 14.23 -4.72 -7.39
C THR A 344 15.05 -4.40 -6.14
N ASP A 345 15.06 -3.13 -5.74
CA ASP A 345 15.78 -2.63 -4.57
C ASP A 345 14.92 -2.56 -3.29
N HIS A 346 13.67 -2.99 -3.37
CA HIS A 346 12.69 -2.96 -2.29
C HIS A 346 12.39 -1.56 -1.71
N VAL A 347 12.70 -0.49 -2.44
CA VAL A 347 12.39 0.89 -2.08
C VAL A 347 11.31 1.43 -3.02
N PRO A 348 10.32 2.19 -2.55
CA PRO A 348 9.42 2.94 -3.42
C PRO A 348 10.18 3.95 -4.28
N HIS A 349 9.70 4.21 -5.48
CA HIS A 349 10.32 5.18 -6.37
C HIS A 349 9.47 6.45 -6.49
N LEU A 350 10.08 7.59 -6.22
CA LEU A 350 9.65 8.90 -6.66
C LEU A 350 10.45 9.23 -7.91
N ASN A 351 9.80 9.21 -9.07
CA ASN A 351 10.47 9.47 -10.35
C ASN A 351 10.17 10.87 -10.86
N GLU A 352 11.20 11.54 -11.37
CA GLU A 352 11.06 12.67 -12.28
C GLU A 352 11.33 12.17 -13.70
N LEU A 353 10.26 12.07 -14.49
CA LEU A 353 10.24 11.37 -15.78
C LEU A 353 10.61 12.31 -16.93
N ALA A 354 10.26 13.57 -16.77
CA ALA A 354 10.54 14.71 -17.64
C ALA A 354 10.25 16.01 -16.87
N PRO A 355 10.59 17.20 -17.38
CA PRO A 355 10.23 18.43 -16.73
C PRO A 355 8.72 18.50 -16.41
N ASN A 356 8.38 18.65 -15.12
CA ASN A 356 7.02 18.71 -14.59
C ASN A 356 6.19 17.42 -14.80
N LEU A 357 6.84 16.28 -14.99
CA LEU A 357 6.21 14.96 -15.06
C LEU A 357 6.81 14.04 -14.01
N TYR A 358 5.99 13.60 -13.08
CA TYR A 358 6.42 12.79 -11.94
C TYR A 358 5.66 11.47 -11.87
N ALA A 359 6.22 10.49 -11.15
CA ALA A 359 5.51 9.27 -10.76
C ALA A 359 5.86 8.81 -9.35
N GLY A 360 4.91 8.10 -8.72
CA GLY A 360 5.12 7.43 -7.43
C GLY A 360 4.61 6.00 -7.46
N LEU A 361 5.49 5.00 -7.27
CA LEU A 361 5.15 3.58 -7.36
C LEU A 361 6.13 2.67 -6.59
N GLY A 362 5.80 1.36 -6.52
CA GLY A 362 6.70 0.36 -5.97
C GLY A 362 6.72 0.23 -4.45
N TYR A 363 5.57 0.20 -3.79
CA TYR A 363 5.48 0.25 -2.32
C TYR A 363 5.82 -1.05 -1.59
N ASN A 364 6.14 -2.14 -2.29
CA ASN A 364 6.70 -3.38 -1.73
C ASN A 364 5.90 -4.02 -0.58
N GLY A 365 4.57 -3.80 -0.55
CA GLY A 365 3.66 -4.35 0.48
C GLY A 365 3.43 -3.43 1.69
N ARG A 366 4.07 -2.25 1.76
CA ARG A 366 3.82 -1.21 2.80
C ARG A 366 2.97 -0.05 2.26
N GLY A 367 2.01 -0.36 1.36
CA GLY A 367 1.34 0.62 0.51
C GLY A 367 0.45 1.62 1.24
N VAL A 368 -0.29 1.26 2.31
CA VAL A 368 -1.26 2.20 2.92
C VAL A 368 -0.56 3.47 3.40
N ALA A 369 0.42 3.33 4.27
CA ALA A 369 1.12 4.46 4.87
C ALA A 369 2.07 5.14 3.86
N MET A 370 2.93 4.35 3.20
CA MET A 370 3.96 4.91 2.33
C MET A 370 3.39 5.56 1.05
N SER A 371 2.32 5.01 0.46
CA SER A 371 1.73 5.63 -0.73
C SER A 371 0.98 6.93 -0.40
N THR A 372 0.42 7.03 0.80
CA THR A 372 -0.16 8.28 1.31
C THR A 372 0.92 9.34 1.50
N MET A 373 2.07 8.98 2.09
CA MET A 373 3.22 9.87 2.21
C MET A 373 3.79 10.27 0.85
N MET A 374 3.93 9.31 -0.07
CA MET A 374 4.41 9.59 -1.42
C MET A 374 3.54 10.63 -2.14
N GLY A 375 2.21 10.56 -1.94
CA GLY A 375 1.31 11.57 -2.49
C GLY A 375 1.58 12.97 -1.94
N LYS A 376 1.88 13.10 -0.66
CA LYS A 376 2.31 14.38 -0.05
C LYS A 376 3.62 14.88 -0.64
N LEU A 377 4.63 14.02 -0.77
CA LEU A 377 5.94 14.39 -1.35
C LEU A 377 5.82 14.81 -2.83
N LEU A 378 4.98 14.12 -3.61
CA LEU A 378 4.68 14.50 -4.99
C LEU A 378 3.98 15.87 -5.07
N ALA A 379 3.06 16.14 -4.15
CA ALA A 379 2.42 17.46 -4.05
C ALA A 379 3.43 18.57 -3.71
N GLU A 380 4.40 18.29 -2.86
CA GLU A 380 5.50 19.24 -2.55
C GLU A 380 6.37 19.50 -3.79
N ARG A 381 6.69 18.47 -4.59
CA ARG A 381 7.41 18.64 -5.87
C ARG A 381 6.63 19.50 -6.86
N VAL A 382 5.35 19.24 -7.04
CA VAL A 382 4.46 20.03 -7.92
C VAL A 382 4.34 21.46 -7.43
N ALA A 383 4.31 21.68 -6.13
CA ALA A 383 4.25 23.01 -5.51
C ALA A 383 5.58 23.79 -5.56
N GLY A 384 6.61 23.26 -6.22
CA GLY A 384 7.89 23.94 -6.47
C GLY A 384 9.03 23.61 -5.52
N ALA A 385 8.88 22.62 -4.61
CA ALA A 385 10.01 22.16 -3.82
C ALA A 385 11.09 21.56 -4.74
N ARG A 386 12.36 21.88 -4.52
CA ARG A 386 13.47 21.33 -5.30
C ARG A 386 13.68 19.84 -4.96
N ALA A 387 14.24 19.08 -5.88
CA ALA A 387 14.48 17.64 -5.67
C ALA A 387 15.34 17.38 -4.41
N GLU A 388 16.33 18.21 -4.14
CA GLU A 388 17.21 18.13 -2.98
C GLU A 388 16.54 18.45 -1.64
N ASP A 389 15.44 19.23 -1.66
CA ASP A 389 14.66 19.57 -0.46
C ASP A 389 13.68 18.44 -0.08
N ILE A 390 13.32 17.58 -1.03
CA ILE A 390 12.45 16.43 -0.76
C ILE A 390 13.21 15.40 0.08
N PRO A 391 12.69 14.98 1.24
CA PRO A 391 13.33 14.00 2.10
C PRO A 391 13.14 12.55 1.61
N PHE A 392 13.21 12.36 0.30
CA PHE A 392 13.06 11.08 -0.38
C PHE A 392 13.85 11.09 -1.70
N PRO A 393 14.57 10.01 -2.05
CA PRO A 393 15.37 9.99 -3.26
C PRO A 393 14.51 10.13 -4.51
N THR A 394 14.88 11.09 -5.37
CA THR A 394 14.30 11.22 -6.71
C THR A 394 15.12 10.39 -7.69
N THR A 395 14.49 9.52 -8.43
CA THR A 395 15.14 8.58 -9.35
C THR A 395 14.65 8.72 -10.79
N SER A 396 15.46 8.32 -11.75
CA SER A 396 15.07 8.11 -13.14
C SER A 396 14.38 6.74 -13.30
N ILE A 397 13.83 6.48 -14.49
CA ILE A 397 13.30 5.15 -14.84
C ILE A 397 14.46 4.16 -15.01
N GLU A 398 14.46 3.12 -14.19
CA GLU A 398 15.33 1.95 -14.38
C GLU A 398 14.48 0.74 -14.73
N ARG A 399 14.53 0.33 -16.01
CA ARG A 399 13.77 -0.83 -16.48
C ARG A 399 14.37 -2.12 -15.97
N ILE A 400 13.53 -2.99 -15.45
CA ILE A 400 13.93 -4.32 -15.00
C ILE A 400 14.30 -5.17 -16.24
N PRO A 401 15.53 -5.71 -16.31
CA PRO A 401 15.94 -6.54 -17.44
C PRO A 401 14.99 -7.74 -17.61
N PHE A 402 14.69 -8.10 -18.85
CA PHE A 402 13.82 -9.25 -19.18
C PHE A 402 12.41 -9.18 -18.56
N HIS A 403 11.88 -7.98 -18.31
CA HIS A 403 10.55 -7.80 -17.69
C HIS A 403 9.42 -8.57 -18.39
N GLY A 404 9.51 -8.78 -19.71
CA GLY A 404 8.56 -9.63 -20.46
C GLY A 404 8.47 -11.09 -19.95
N TRP A 405 9.54 -11.60 -19.34
CA TRP A 405 9.63 -12.96 -18.77
C TRP A 405 9.30 -12.99 -17.27
N ARG A 406 8.76 -11.90 -16.72
CA ARG A 406 8.50 -11.74 -15.28
C ARG A 406 7.65 -12.87 -14.68
N ALA A 407 6.68 -13.43 -15.42
CA ALA A 407 5.85 -14.54 -14.94
C ALA A 407 6.69 -15.77 -14.58
N THR A 408 7.60 -16.18 -15.48
CA THR A 408 8.53 -17.28 -15.25
C THR A 408 9.51 -16.96 -14.12
N GLY A 409 10.06 -15.73 -14.11
CA GLY A 409 10.95 -15.26 -13.06
C GLY A 409 10.29 -15.26 -11.67
N ILE A 410 9.02 -14.81 -11.56
CA ILE A 410 8.24 -14.87 -10.33
C ILE A 410 8.04 -16.31 -9.87
N ALA A 411 7.69 -17.23 -10.77
CA ALA A 411 7.48 -18.65 -10.41
C ALA A 411 8.75 -19.29 -9.85
N LEU A 412 9.90 -19.06 -10.48
CA LEU A 412 11.20 -19.54 -10.01
C LEU A 412 11.59 -18.92 -8.67
N ALA A 413 11.42 -17.60 -8.53
CA ALA A 413 11.72 -16.89 -7.28
C ALA A 413 10.83 -17.37 -6.11
N ILE A 414 9.54 -17.65 -6.35
CA ILE A 414 8.64 -18.23 -5.34
C ILE A 414 9.11 -19.62 -4.92
N GLY A 415 9.48 -20.48 -5.87
CA GLY A 415 10.00 -21.82 -5.58
C GLY A 415 11.27 -21.77 -4.72
N TRP A 416 12.21 -20.89 -5.10
CA TRP A 416 13.45 -20.68 -4.37
C TRP A 416 13.22 -20.12 -2.94
N LYS A 417 12.38 -19.09 -2.81
CA LYS A 417 12.07 -18.50 -1.49
C LYS A 417 11.36 -19.50 -0.56
N ARG A 418 10.48 -20.35 -1.09
CA ARG A 418 9.86 -21.44 -0.32
C ARG A 418 10.88 -22.46 0.18
N LEU A 419 11.86 -22.81 -0.65
CA LEU A 419 12.96 -23.70 -0.24
C LEU A 419 13.80 -23.06 0.86
N GLN A 420 14.16 -21.78 0.69
CA GLN A 420 14.91 -21.04 1.72
C GLN A 420 14.16 -20.92 3.05
N ASP A 421 12.83 -20.69 3.03
CA ASP A 421 12.02 -20.61 4.26
C ASP A 421 11.86 -21.99 4.95
N ARG A 422 12.03 -23.11 4.22
CA ARG A 422 12.07 -24.46 4.83
C ARG A 422 13.42 -24.77 5.48
N LEU A 423 14.51 -24.28 4.89
CA LEU A 423 15.87 -24.55 5.38
C LEU A 423 16.28 -23.59 6.51
N ASN A 424 15.77 -22.35 6.49
CA ASN A 424 16.07 -21.29 7.46
C ASN A 424 14.78 -20.49 7.74
N PRO A 425 13.90 -21.02 8.58
CA PRO A 425 12.64 -20.38 8.95
C PRO A 425 12.81 -19.09 9.76
#